data_2d9561c17fc99b530f83a7f6860deedd
#
_entry.id   2d9561c17fc99b530f83a7f6860deedd
#
_cell.length_a   1.000
_cell.length_b   1.000
_cell.length_c   1.000
_cell.angle_alpha   90.00
_cell.angle_beta   90.00
_cell.angle_gamma   90.00
#
_symmetry.space_group_name_H-M   'P 1'
#
loop_
_entity.id
_entity.type
_entity.pdbx_description
1 polymer ?
#
loop_
_entity_poly.entity_id
_entity_poly.type
_entity_poly.pdbx_seq_one_letter_code
_entity_poly.pdbx_strand_id
1 'polypeptide(L)'
;MLENIQAYLSKQGVKYIKPEKAGLHQEEMEDLKALAQSARKEMQVLSKALEERLTPFKMDRVSNWANQAQICRPHFWCYYKAPEDSLDDVAMAIRLYGQPKDWGVSVEVSFIERKKSDTTLAKQHKVLDLPIAPSLYYFAQENGVSHRVEGTEDNRQMLKEAVRDKVLVKYDVPVTTSETIEELVEKLADGFDKLKPYYEKANKN
;
A
#
# COMPACT_ATOMS: atom_id res chain seq x y z
N MET A 1 -1.14 19.63 -4.79
CA MET A 1 -0.67 18.68 -5.82
C MET A 1 -1.48 17.38 -5.86
N LEU A 2 -1.69 16.69 -4.78
CA LEU A 2 -2.57 15.51 -4.68
C LEU A 2 -3.89 15.87 -4.00
N GLU A 3 -4.55 16.91 -4.48
CA GLU A 3 -5.73 17.53 -3.86
C GLU A 3 -6.96 16.63 -3.94
N ASN A 4 -7.11 15.88 -5.03
CA ASN A 4 -8.21 14.93 -5.16
C ASN A 4 -8.04 13.73 -4.21
N ILE A 5 -6.81 13.26 -3.98
CA ILE A 5 -6.53 12.23 -2.97
C ILE A 5 -6.91 12.77 -1.59
N GLN A 6 -6.45 13.98 -1.23
CA GLN A 6 -6.78 14.58 0.06
C GLN A 6 -8.29 14.77 0.24
N ALA A 7 -8.98 15.27 -0.78
CA ALA A 7 -10.44 15.42 -0.77
C ALA A 7 -11.16 14.07 -0.66
N TYR A 8 -10.67 13.05 -1.39
CA TYR A 8 -11.21 11.68 -1.30
C TYR A 8 -11.07 11.08 0.09
N LEU A 9 -9.97 11.34 0.80
CA LEU A 9 -9.77 10.86 2.17
C LEU A 9 -10.83 11.39 3.13
N SER A 10 -11.45 12.55 2.86
CA SER A 10 -12.57 13.07 3.65
C SER A 10 -13.86 12.24 3.50
N LYS A 11 -13.94 11.38 2.50
CA LYS A 11 -15.08 10.51 2.21
C LYS A 11 -14.93 9.11 2.81
N GLN A 12 -13.96 8.87 3.66
CA GLN A 12 -13.78 7.57 4.31
C GLN A 12 -15.02 7.14 5.07
N GLY A 13 -15.39 5.87 4.91
CA GLY A 13 -16.59 5.30 5.52
C GLY A 13 -17.87 5.52 4.73
N VAL A 14 -17.89 6.42 3.75
CA VAL A 14 -19.07 6.64 2.89
C VAL A 14 -19.29 5.39 2.01
N LYS A 15 -20.51 4.89 2.02
CA LYS A 15 -20.92 3.80 1.14
C LYS A 15 -21.29 4.36 -0.23
N TYR A 16 -20.58 3.93 -1.26
CA TYR A 16 -20.93 4.26 -2.64
C TYR A 16 -22.08 3.38 -3.12
N ILE A 17 -23.09 4.01 -3.69
CA ILE A 17 -24.20 3.37 -4.40
C ILE A 17 -24.14 3.86 -5.85
N LYS A 18 -24.38 2.96 -6.81
CA LYS A 18 -24.42 3.39 -8.22
C LYS A 18 -25.47 4.50 -8.38
N PRO A 19 -25.14 5.63 -9.04
CA PRO A 19 -26.03 6.78 -9.13
C PRO A 19 -27.46 6.43 -9.56
N GLU A 20 -27.60 5.55 -10.55
CA GLU A 20 -28.91 5.08 -11.05
C GLU A 20 -29.74 4.30 -10.01
N LYS A 21 -29.16 3.93 -8.87
CA LYS A 21 -29.79 3.21 -7.75
C LYS A 21 -29.85 4.02 -6.47
N ALA A 22 -29.30 5.25 -6.48
CA ALA A 22 -29.14 6.05 -5.28
C ALA A 22 -30.37 6.93 -4.96
N GLY A 23 -31.37 6.97 -5.83
CA GLY A 23 -32.59 7.77 -5.61
C GLY A 23 -32.27 9.27 -5.41
N LEU A 24 -32.68 9.83 -4.29
CA LEU A 24 -32.45 11.24 -3.96
C LEU A 24 -30.96 11.62 -3.79
N HIS A 25 -30.08 10.63 -3.63
CA HIS A 25 -28.62 10.83 -3.50
C HIS A 25 -27.88 10.61 -4.83
N GLN A 26 -28.56 10.63 -5.97
CA GLN A 26 -27.94 10.38 -7.27
C GLN A 26 -26.77 11.34 -7.53
N GLU A 27 -26.99 12.64 -7.41
CA GLU A 27 -25.98 13.67 -7.66
C GLU A 27 -24.78 13.54 -6.71
N GLU A 28 -25.01 13.29 -5.42
CA GLU A 28 -23.97 13.04 -4.43
C GLU A 28 -23.10 11.83 -4.80
N MET A 29 -23.70 10.79 -5.33
CA MET A 29 -22.97 9.58 -5.76
C MET A 29 -22.23 9.76 -7.09
N GLU A 30 -22.73 10.61 -7.99
CA GLU A 30 -22.02 11.04 -9.20
C GLU A 30 -20.75 11.83 -8.83
N ASP A 31 -20.88 12.80 -7.92
CA ASP A 31 -19.75 13.58 -7.41
C ASP A 31 -18.70 12.73 -6.70
N LEU A 32 -19.16 11.82 -5.84
CA LEU A 32 -18.27 10.87 -5.16
C LEU A 32 -17.49 9.99 -6.15
N LYS A 33 -18.17 9.51 -7.19
CA LYS A 33 -17.55 8.71 -8.24
C LYS A 33 -16.49 9.52 -9.01
N ALA A 34 -16.82 10.76 -9.39
CA ALA A 34 -15.91 11.65 -10.12
C ALA A 34 -14.68 11.97 -9.28
N LEU A 35 -14.85 12.31 -7.99
CA LEU A 35 -13.76 12.57 -7.05
C LEU A 35 -12.85 11.35 -6.89
N ALA A 36 -13.42 10.18 -6.66
CA ALA A 36 -12.67 8.94 -6.46
C ALA A 36 -11.89 8.52 -7.72
N GLN A 37 -12.44 8.77 -8.92
CA GLN A 37 -11.75 8.55 -10.20
C GLN A 37 -10.58 9.52 -10.36
N SER A 38 -10.75 10.79 -9.99
CA SER A 38 -9.69 11.81 -10.04
C SER A 38 -8.58 11.49 -9.05
N ALA A 39 -8.91 11.10 -7.82
CA ALA A 39 -7.93 10.66 -6.82
C ALA A 39 -7.15 9.43 -7.28
N ARG A 40 -7.83 8.45 -7.90
CA ARG A 40 -7.16 7.30 -8.49
C ARG A 40 -6.20 7.69 -9.62
N LYS A 41 -6.57 8.67 -10.44
CA LYS A 41 -5.71 9.19 -11.53
C LYS A 41 -4.45 9.85 -10.96
N GLU A 42 -4.56 10.63 -9.87
CA GLU A 42 -3.39 11.18 -9.17
C GLU A 42 -2.47 10.07 -8.65
N MET A 43 -3.03 9.02 -8.05
CA MET A 43 -2.25 7.86 -7.61
C MET A 43 -1.58 7.13 -8.78
N GLN A 44 -2.21 7.07 -9.96
CA GLN A 44 -1.60 6.51 -11.17
C GLN A 44 -0.42 7.34 -11.66
N VAL A 45 -0.53 8.69 -11.64
CA VAL A 45 0.57 9.60 -12.01
C VAL A 45 1.76 9.38 -11.07
N LEU A 46 1.52 9.39 -9.77
CA LEU A 46 2.56 9.13 -8.76
C LEU A 46 3.21 7.76 -8.96
N SER A 47 2.39 6.71 -9.14
CA SER A 47 2.89 5.34 -9.31
C SER A 47 3.75 5.21 -10.57
N LYS A 48 3.38 5.90 -11.65
CA LYS A 48 4.14 5.87 -12.91
C LYS A 48 5.47 6.61 -12.80
N ALA A 49 5.47 7.78 -12.17
CA ALA A 49 6.71 8.52 -11.92
C ALA A 49 7.68 7.72 -11.04
N LEU A 50 7.15 7.01 -10.04
CA LEU A 50 7.96 6.13 -9.20
C LEU A 50 8.52 4.92 -9.99
N GLU A 51 7.73 4.31 -10.89
CA GLU A 51 8.23 3.22 -11.75
C GLU A 51 9.47 3.63 -12.55
N GLU A 52 9.45 4.85 -13.11
CA GLU A 52 10.58 5.39 -13.88
C GLU A 52 11.87 5.50 -13.05
N ARG A 53 11.73 5.70 -11.75
CA ARG A 53 12.82 5.80 -10.78
C ARG A 53 13.33 4.43 -10.29
N LEU A 54 12.48 3.38 -10.36
CA LEU A 54 12.72 2.08 -9.73
C LEU A 54 13.18 0.97 -10.70
N THR A 55 13.82 1.30 -11.82
CA THR A 55 14.33 0.26 -12.75
C THR A 55 15.12 -0.81 -11.98
N PRO A 56 14.90 -2.13 -12.18
CA PRO A 56 14.09 -2.73 -13.26
C PRO A 56 12.62 -3.04 -12.89
N PHE A 57 12.13 -2.63 -11.73
CA PHE A 57 10.77 -2.91 -11.27
C PHE A 57 9.72 -2.37 -12.23
N LYS A 58 8.66 -3.13 -12.42
CA LYS A 58 7.49 -2.75 -13.21
C LYS A 58 6.26 -2.68 -12.34
N MET A 59 5.51 -1.59 -12.49
CA MET A 59 4.25 -1.41 -11.77
C MET A 59 3.13 -2.28 -12.35
N ASP A 60 2.28 -2.79 -11.47
CA ASP A 60 0.96 -3.31 -11.80
C ASP A 60 -0.04 -2.13 -11.85
N ARG A 61 -1.28 -2.40 -12.20
CA ARG A 61 -2.31 -1.35 -12.20
C ARG A 61 -2.62 -0.88 -10.78
N VAL A 62 -2.87 0.41 -10.61
CA VAL A 62 -3.41 0.97 -9.37
C VAL A 62 -4.77 0.36 -9.07
N SER A 63 -5.00 -0.02 -7.81
CA SER A 63 -6.25 -0.61 -7.34
C SER A 63 -7.48 0.24 -7.71
N ASN A 64 -8.63 -0.42 -7.79
CA ASN A 64 -9.89 0.28 -8.01
C ASN A 64 -10.53 0.65 -6.67
N TRP A 65 -10.93 1.89 -6.50
CA TRP A 65 -11.58 2.42 -5.30
C TRP A 65 -12.93 1.75 -4.98
N ALA A 66 -13.66 1.28 -6.00
CA ALA A 66 -15.01 0.70 -5.86
C ALA A 66 -15.02 -0.78 -5.46
N ASN A 67 -13.85 -1.43 -5.30
CA ASN A 67 -13.77 -2.91 -5.19
C ASN A 67 -13.98 -3.47 -3.79
N GLN A 68 -14.08 -2.65 -2.73
CA GLN A 68 -14.14 -3.16 -1.35
C GLN A 68 -15.48 -2.84 -0.71
N ALA A 69 -16.49 -3.67 -0.95
CA ALA A 69 -17.84 -3.52 -0.41
C ALA A 69 -18.46 -2.12 -0.67
N GLN A 70 -17.92 -1.40 -1.67
CA GLN A 70 -18.37 -0.06 -2.06
C GLN A 70 -18.25 1.00 -0.94
N ILE A 71 -17.39 0.76 0.05
CA ILE A 71 -17.09 1.73 1.11
C ILE A 71 -15.79 2.45 0.77
N CYS A 72 -15.80 3.78 0.79
CA CYS A 72 -14.60 4.59 0.60
C CYS A 72 -13.60 4.34 1.72
N ARG A 73 -12.36 3.98 1.34
CA ARG A 73 -11.24 3.70 2.25
C ARG A 73 -9.96 4.31 1.69
N PRO A 74 -8.96 4.64 2.52
CA PRO A 74 -7.67 5.13 2.07
C PRO A 74 -6.81 3.99 1.50
N HIS A 75 -7.32 3.30 0.48
CA HIS A 75 -6.74 2.04 0.04
C HIS A 75 -6.40 2.04 -1.45
N PHE A 76 -5.88 3.13 -1.98
CA PHE A 76 -5.18 3.04 -3.25
C PHE A 76 -3.82 2.40 -3.03
N TRP A 77 -3.51 1.36 -3.80
CA TRP A 77 -2.21 0.69 -3.80
C TRP A 77 -1.78 0.36 -5.22
N CYS A 78 -0.47 0.22 -5.38
CA CYS A 78 0.16 -0.25 -6.60
C CYS A 78 1.29 -1.20 -6.25
N TYR A 79 1.34 -2.37 -6.87
CA TYR A 79 2.44 -3.32 -6.71
C TYR A 79 3.51 -3.08 -7.76
N TYR A 80 4.76 -3.38 -7.39
CA TYR A 80 5.93 -3.35 -8.24
C TYR A 80 6.65 -4.68 -8.14
N LYS A 81 6.96 -5.28 -9.30
CA LYS A 81 7.65 -6.56 -9.39
C LYS A 81 8.87 -6.45 -10.29
N ALA A 82 9.93 -7.18 -9.96
CA ALA A 82 11.03 -7.36 -10.87
C ALA A 82 10.61 -8.28 -12.03
N PRO A 83 11.23 -8.16 -13.22
CA PRO A 83 10.86 -8.98 -14.38
C PRO A 83 11.01 -10.49 -14.14
N GLU A 84 11.94 -10.89 -13.28
CA GLU A 84 12.23 -12.27 -12.89
C GLU A 84 11.28 -12.84 -11.83
N ASP A 85 10.46 -12.01 -11.18
CA ASP A 85 9.57 -12.48 -10.13
C ASP A 85 8.52 -13.46 -10.63
N SER A 86 8.36 -14.57 -9.91
CA SER A 86 7.31 -15.54 -10.13
C SER A 86 5.96 -15.07 -9.58
N LEU A 87 4.90 -15.83 -9.85
CA LEU A 87 3.55 -15.53 -9.33
C LEU A 87 3.45 -15.66 -7.81
N ASP A 88 4.27 -16.53 -7.22
CA ASP A 88 4.30 -16.80 -5.78
C ASP A 88 5.27 -15.87 -5.02
N ASP A 89 6.00 -15.02 -5.74
CA ASP A 89 6.92 -14.09 -5.10
C ASP A 89 6.17 -12.92 -4.47
N VAL A 90 6.73 -12.40 -3.37
CA VAL A 90 6.26 -11.15 -2.80
C VAL A 90 6.63 -9.98 -3.72
N ALA A 91 5.88 -8.91 -3.62
CA ALA A 91 6.12 -7.68 -4.36
C ALA A 91 6.54 -6.55 -3.42
N MET A 92 7.14 -5.52 -3.96
CA MET A 92 7.14 -4.20 -3.35
C MET A 92 5.80 -3.53 -3.68
N ALA A 93 5.31 -2.67 -2.79
CA ALA A 93 4.10 -1.91 -3.08
C ALA A 93 4.13 -0.53 -2.44
N ILE A 94 3.35 0.39 -2.99
CA ILE A 94 2.97 1.61 -2.32
C ILE A 94 1.48 1.57 -1.96
N ARG A 95 1.13 2.21 -0.85
CA ARG A 95 -0.25 2.24 -0.36
C ARG A 95 -0.57 3.56 0.32
N LEU A 96 -1.69 4.17 -0.09
CA LEU A 96 -2.24 5.34 0.58
C LEU A 96 -2.70 4.99 2.01
N TYR A 97 -2.40 5.86 2.98
CA TYR A 97 -2.85 5.73 4.37
C TYR A 97 -3.27 7.08 4.96
N GLY A 98 -3.95 7.04 6.09
CA GLY A 98 -4.22 8.20 6.94
C GLY A 98 -5.57 8.87 6.71
N GLN A 99 -5.65 10.10 7.18
CA GLN A 99 -6.84 10.96 7.21
C GLN A 99 -6.51 12.30 6.51
N PRO A 100 -7.48 13.12 6.08
CA PRO A 100 -7.22 14.32 5.27
C PRO A 100 -6.17 15.30 5.80
N LYS A 101 -5.98 15.35 7.14
CA LYS A 101 -5.02 16.25 7.80
C LYS A 101 -3.68 15.58 8.15
N ASP A 102 -3.64 14.24 8.11
CA ASP A 102 -2.48 13.44 8.47
C ASP A 102 -2.50 12.18 7.61
N TRP A 103 -1.92 12.26 6.43
CA TRP A 103 -1.90 11.20 5.44
C TRP A 103 -0.55 11.07 4.74
N GLY A 104 -0.39 9.97 4.07
CA GLY A 104 0.82 9.71 3.31
C GLY A 104 0.71 8.48 2.43
N VAL A 105 1.86 8.08 1.91
CA VAL A 105 2.02 6.87 1.11
C VAL A 105 3.05 5.98 1.78
N SER A 106 2.65 4.80 2.20
CA SER A 106 3.60 3.81 2.72
C SER A 106 4.22 3.00 1.59
N VAL A 107 5.50 2.64 1.75
CA VAL A 107 6.17 1.59 0.98
C VAL A 107 6.12 0.30 1.79
N GLU A 108 5.88 -0.82 1.14
CA GLU A 108 5.73 -2.12 1.83
C GLU A 108 6.30 -3.28 1.02
N VAL A 109 6.83 -4.29 1.72
CA VAL A 109 7.07 -5.63 1.16
C VAL A 109 5.82 -6.45 1.44
N SER A 110 5.09 -6.82 0.38
CA SER A 110 3.76 -7.41 0.49
C SER A 110 3.49 -8.39 -0.65
N PHE A 111 2.79 -9.47 -0.35
CA PHE A 111 2.27 -10.34 -1.40
C PHE A 111 1.01 -9.78 -2.04
N ILE A 112 0.75 -10.21 -3.27
CA ILE A 112 -0.47 -9.83 -4.00
C ILE A 112 -1.63 -10.70 -3.51
N GLU A 113 -2.57 -10.11 -2.76
CA GLU A 113 -3.66 -10.81 -2.07
C GLU A 113 -4.44 -11.83 -2.94
N ARG A 114 -4.70 -11.47 -4.21
CA ARG A 114 -5.45 -12.35 -5.12
C ARG A 114 -4.63 -13.51 -5.69
N LYS A 115 -3.33 -13.54 -5.43
CA LYS A 115 -2.39 -14.55 -5.91
C LYS A 115 -1.72 -15.30 -4.75
N LYS A 116 -2.21 -15.10 -3.55
CA LYS A 116 -1.66 -15.66 -2.33
C LYS A 116 -1.81 -17.19 -2.35
N SER A 117 -0.71 -17.87 -2.08
CA SER A 117 -0.60 -19.31 -1.83
C SER A 117 0.11 -19.55 -0.50
N ASP A 118 0.17 -20.79 -0.04
CA ASP A 118 0.97 -21.13 1.15
C ASP A 118 2.46 -20.85 0.91
N THR A 119 2.95 -21.07 -0.31
CA THR A 119 4.31 -20.71 -0.71
C THR A 119 4.55 -19.22 -0.59
N THR A 120 3.62 -18.39 -1.06
CA THR A 120 3.70 -16.92 -0.95
C THR A 120 3.73 -16.47 0.51
N LEU A 121 2.91 -17.07 1.37
CA LEU A 121 2.90 -16.75 2.80
C LEU A 121 4.21 -17.14 3.47
N ALA A 122 4.76 -18.32 3.15
CA ALA A 122 6.07 -18.76 3.65
C ALA A 122 7.20 -17.81 3.22
N LYS A 123 7.18 -17.35 1.96
CA LYS A 123 8.12 -16.33 1.47
C LYS A 123 7.95 -15.01 2.22
N GLN A 124 6.71 -14.54 2.38
CA GLN A 124 6.41 -13.30 3.10
C GLN A 124 6.97 -13.32 4.53
N HIS A 125 6.86 -14.44 5.24
CA HIS A 125 7.38 -14.60 6.59
C HIS A 125 8.91 -14.47 6.69
N LYS A 126 9.67 -14.72 5.62
CA LYS A 126 11.13 -14.55 5.62
C LYS A 126 11.57 -13.10 5.84
N VAL A 127 10.69 -12.10 5.73
CA VAL A 127 11.01 -10.72 6.12
C VAL A 127 11.43 -10.63 7.59
N LEU A 128 10.96 -11.56 8.44
CA LEU A 128 11.31 -11.66 9.87
C LEU A 128 12.69 -12.30 10.11
N ASP A 129 13.35 -12.83 9.09
CA ASP A 129 14.71 -13.38 9.21
C ASP A 129 15.80 -12.32 9.23
N LEU A 130 15.47 -11.08 8.86
CA LEU A 130 16.38 -9.95 8.94
C LEU A 130 16.09 -9.11 10.19
N PRO A 131 17.13 -8.53 10.82
CA PRO A 131 16.94 -7.50 11.83
C PRO A 131 16.09 -6.36 11.27
N ILE A 132 15.26 -5.74 12.09
CA ILE A 132 14.46 -4.60 11.66
C ILE A 132 15.32 -3.32 11.62
N ALA A 133 15.32 -2.63 10.48
CA ALA A 133 16.03 -1.37 10.35
C ALA A 133 15.25 -0.23 11.03
N PRO A 134 15.95 0.81 11.55
CA PRO A 134 15.30 1.99 12.11
C PRO A 134 14.28 2.60 11.12
N SER A 135 13.22 3.21 11.65
CA SER A 135 12.11 3.80 10.90
C SER A 135 11.18 2.82 10.17
N LEU A 136 11.50 1.52 10.14
CA LEU A 136 10.60 0.50 9.64
C LEU A 136 9.70 -0.03 10.76
N TYR A 137 8.54 -0.55 10.37
CA TYR A 137 7.63 -1.20 11.29
C TYR A 137 6.96 -2.41 10.63
N TYR A 138 6.34 -3.25 11.44
CA TYR A 138 5.55 -4.38 10.95
C TYR A 138 4.07 -4.03 10.88
N PHE A 139 3.38 -4.66 9.94
CA PHE A 139 1.94 -4.66 9.88
C PHE A 139 1.50 -6.12 9.85
N ALA A 140 1.01 -6.59 10.99
CA ALA A 140 0.67 -7.98 11.20
C ALA A 140 -0.84 -8.20 11.15
N GLN A 141 -1.25 -9.36 10.66
CA GLN A 141 -2.63 -9.80 10.70
C GLN A 141 -2.74 -11.05 11.56
N GLU A 142 -3.63 -11.00 12.52
CA GLU A 142 -3.96 -12.12 13.41
C GLU A 142 -5.48 -12.26 13.49
N ASN A 143 -5.99 -13.46 13.27
CA ASN A 143 -7.43 -13.74 13.30
C ASN A 143 -8.28 -12.77 12.42
N GLY A 144 -7.74 -12.37 11.27
CA GLY A 144 -8.39 -11.45 10.34
C GLY A 144 -8.30 -9.97 10.72
N VAL A 145 -7.70 -9.62 11.87
CA VAL A 145 -7.49 -8.24 12.30
C VAL A 145 -6.05 -7.82 12.01
N SER A 146 -5.88 -6.71 11.32
CA SER A 146 -4.57 -6.16 11.01
C SER A 146 -4.23 -5.00 11.94
N HIS A 147 -3.00 -4.97 12.45
CA HIS A 147 -2.52 -3.92 13.34
C HIS A 147 -1.06 -3.58 13.08
N ARG A 148 -0.68 -2.35 13.47
CA ARG A 148 0.70 -1.88 13.43
C ARG A 148 1.45 -2.43 14.64
N VAL A 149 2.67 -2.89 14.40
CA VAL A 149 3.60 -3.35 15.43
C VAL A 149 4.92 -2.59 15.26
N GLU A 150 5.43 -1.98 16.32
CA GLU A 150 6.69 -1.26 16.27
C GLU A 150 7.84 -2.13 15.77
N GLY A 151 8.74 -1.51 15.00
CA GLY A 151 9.93 -2.15 14.46
C GLY A 151 11.02 -2.28 15.52
N THR A 152 10.84 -3.18 16.49
CA THR A 152 11.83 -3.54 17.50
C THR A 152 12.25 -5.00 17.35
N GLU A 153 13.43 -5.34 17.87
CA GLU A 153 13.93 -6.72 17.82
C GLU A 153 13.04 -7.67 18.63
N ASP A 154 12.53 -7.21 19.79
CA ASP A 154 11.62 -8.00 20.63
C ASP A 154 10.31 -8.31 19.88
N ASN A 155 9.74 -7.31 19.21
CA ASN A 155 8.54 -7.48 18.39
C ASN A 155 8.81 -8.39 17.18
N ARG A 156 9.97 -8.29 16.55
CA ARG A 156 10.37 -9.19 15.46
C ARG A 156 10.37 -10.64 15.93
N GLN A 157 10.98 -10.92 17.07
CA GLN A 157 11.05 -12.27 17.63
C GLN A 157 9.65 -12.77 18.01
N MET A 158 8.84 -11.96 18.65
CA MET A 158 7.45 -12.28 18.98
C MET A 158 6.62 -12.62 17.73
N LEU A 159 6.71 -11.80 16.67
CA LEU A 159 6.00 -12.04 15.42
C LEU A 159 6.45 -13.35 14.74
N LYS A 160 7.76 -13.65 14.79
CA LYS A 160 8.34 -14.86 14.21
C LYS A 160 7.81 -16.13 14.89
N GLU A 161 7.59 -16.09 16.19
CA GLU A 161 7.12 -17.23 16.98
C GLU A 161 5.59 -17.39 16.95
N ALA A 162 4.85 -16.29 17.03
CA ALA A 162 3.40 -16.30 17.26
C ALA A 162 2.56 -16.17 16.00
N VAL A 163 2.96 -15.31 15.04
CA VAL A 163 2.10 -14.97 13.88
C VAL A 163 2.30 -15.96 12.74
N ARG A 164 1.20 -16.56 12.27
CA ARG A 164 1.16 -17.48 11.12
C ARG A 164 0.49 -16.87 9.89
N ASP A 165 -0.27 -15.79 10.10
CA ASP A 165 -0.94 -15.07 9.03
C ASP A 165 0.02 -14.11 8.31
N LYS A 166 -0.45 -12.95 7.94
CA LYS A 166 0.27 -11.96 7.16
C LYS A 166 1.15 -11.08 8.06
N VAL A 167 2.44 -10.96 7.72
CA VAL A 167 3.34 -9.95 8.29
C VAL A 167 4.00 -9.16 7.18
N LEU A 168 3.76 -7.85 7.12
CA LEU A 168 4.41 -6.93 6.19
C LEU A 168 5.49 -6.13 6.93
N VAL A 169 6.54 -5.74 6.21
CA VAL A 169 7.46 -4.68 6.62
C VAL A 169 7.12 -3.42 5.85
N LYS A 170 7.02 -2.29 6.55
CA LYS A 170 6.54 -1.03 5.99
C LYS A 170 7.40 0.16 6.40
N TYR A 171 7.37 1.17 5.54
CA TYR A 171 7.95 2.49 5.76
C TYR A 171 6.93 3.55 5.35
N ASP A 172 6.63 4.51 6.22
CA ASP A 172 5.67 5.58 5.95
C ASP A 172 6.38 6.84 5.44
N VAL A 173 5.83 7.39 4.36
CA VAL A 173 6.22 8.69 3.80
C VAL A 173 5.03 9.65 3.96
N PRO A 174 5.04 10.52 4.99
CA PRO A 174 4.02 11.54 5.14
C PRO A 174 4.04 12.52 3.97
N VAL A 175 2.86 12.94 3.50
CA VAL A 175 2.72 13.92 2.42
C VAL A 175 2.41 15.29 3.02
N THR A 176 3.18 16.30 2.60
CA THR A 176 2.95 17.70 2.97
C THR A 176 2.32 18.47 1.81
N THR A 177 1.53 19.51 2.13
CA THR A 177 0.79 20.29 1.13
C THR A 177 1.68 21.08 0.16
N SER A 178 2.92 21.39 0.56
CA SER A 178 3.91 22.13 -0.22
C SER A 178 4.82 21.24 -1.08
N GLU A 179 4.71 19.93 -0.96
CA GLU A 179 5.58 18.96 -1.61
C GLU A 179 5.25 18.76 -3.09
N THR A 180 6.27 18.63 -3.94
CA THR A 180 6.11 18.26 -5.35
C THR A 180 6.01 16.75 -5.54
N ILE A 181 5.56 16.31 -6.73
CA ILE A 181 5.54 14.86 -7.05
C ILE A 181 6.97 14.31 -7.07
N GLU A 182 7.91 15.07 -7.60
CA GLU A 182 9.31 14.67 -7.71
C GLU A 182 9.93 14.46 -6.31
N GLU A 183 9.69 15.37 -5.37
CA GLU A 183 10.15 15.23 -3.98
C GLU A 183 9.52 14.02 -3.28
N LEU A 184 8.24 13.77 -3.51
CA LEU A 184 7.55 12.59 -2.97
C LEU A 184 8.09 11.29 -3.59
N VAL A 185 8.34 11.28 -4.90
CA VAL A 185 8.95 10.13 -5.60
C VAL A 185 10.32 9.80 -5.04
N GLU A 186 11.19 10.80 -4.78
CA GLU A 186 12.51 10.56 -4.19
C GLU A 186 12.39 9.95 -2.77
N LYS A 187 11.48 10.43 -1.94
CA LYS A 187 11.23 9.85 -0.61
C LYS A 187 10.69 8.42 -0.69
N LEU A 188 9.81 8.14 -1.64
CA LEU A 188 9.29 6.79 -1.86
C LEU A 188 10.38 5.85 -2.38
N ALA A 189 11.24 6.31 -3.29
CA ALA A 189 12.39 5.55 -3.78
C ALA A 189 13.38 5.22 -2.64
N ASP A 190 13.67 6.17 -1.76
CA ASP A 190 14.46 5.94 -0.54
C ASP A 190 13.81 4.86 0.37
N GLY A 191 12.48 4.89 0.49
CA GLY A 191 11.71 3.85 1.17
C GLY A 191 11.86 2.47 0.52
N PHE A 192 11.88 2.40 -0.82
CA PHE A 192 12.15 1.17 -1.55
C PHE A 192 13.55 0.64 -1.26
N ASP A 193 14.58 1.49 -1.27
CA ASP A 193 15.95 1.09 -0.97
C ASP A 193 16.08 0.52 0.45
N LYS A 194 15.39 1.11 1.43
CA LYS A 194 15.34 0.58 2.81
C LYS A 194 14.66 -0.78 2.90
N LEU A 195 13.64 -1.03 2.09
CA LEU A 195 12.87 -2.27 2.11
C LEU A 195 13.39 -3.36 1.17
N LYS A 196 14.22 -3.01 0.20
CA LYS A 196 14.79 -3.94 -0.79
C LYS A 196 15.45 -5.19 -0.18
N PRO A 197 16.24 -5.11 0.92
CA PRO A 197 16.82 -6.30 1.54
C PRO A 197 15.75 -7.30 2.00
N TYR A 198 14.61 -6.84 2.51
CA TYR A 198 13.51 -7.70 2.96
C TYR A 198 12.79 -8.36 1.79
N TYR A 199 12.57 -7.62 0.70
CA TYR A 199 12.04 -8.16 -0.54
C TYR A 199 12.95 -9.25 -1.13
N GLU A 200 14.26 -8.99 -1.22
CA GLU A 200 15.23 -9.96 -1.69
C GLU A 200 15.30 -11.18 -0.79
N LYS A 201 15.28 -11.01 0.53
CA LYS A 201 15.27 -12.12 1.49
C LYS A 201 14.03 -12.98 1.35
N ALA A 202 12.87 -12.37 1.18
CA ALA A 202 11.61 -13.07 1.02
C ALA A 202 11.59 -13.94 -0.25
N ASN A 203 12.13 -13.44 -1.36
CA ASN A 203 12.10 -14.11 -2.67
C ASN A 203 13.29 -15.05 -2.94
N LYS A 204 14.36 -14.98 -2.13
CA LYS A 204 15.45 -15.95 -2.22
C LYS A 204 14.99 -17.35 -1.83
N ASN A 205 15.31 -18.33 -2.68
CA ASN A 205 15.10 -19.76 -2.43
C ASN A 205 16.00 -20.28 -1.29
#